data_538e0e428d76ba5c5e31443d540679be
#
_entry.id   538e0e428d76ba5c5e31443d540679be
#
_cell.length_a   1.000
_cell.length_b   1.000
_cell.length_c   1.000
_cell.angle_alpha   90.00
_cell.angle_beta   90.00
_cell.angle_gamma   90.00
#
_symmetry.space_group_name_H-M   'P 1'
#
loop_
_entity.id
_entity.type
_entity.pdbx_description
1 polymer ?
#
loop_
_entity_poly.entity_id
_entity_poly.type
_entity_poly.pdbx_seq_one_letter_code
_entity_poly.pdbx_strand_id
1 'polypeptide(L)'
;FLANISHEIRTPLHGIMAFAELALLKEKTPPHRYLRAILQSSRALLEIINDLLDVSKIEAGHLELEQAPFMLDDVVHHVCTVALHNAHAGGIELVVDMDPNMQIALIGDAGRLQQIIMNLVTNAVKFTGPGGQICVTLKQGHAEPLPSDTCPEQRRVQIICFVRDTGVGIAPEFLGQLFQPFRQVDASTTRRHGGTGLGLCICRQLVEMMHGEIWVESEPNVGSTFAFSIPLCTQPDSGATAQLPPPPAQP
;
A
#
# COMPACT_ATOMS: atom_id res chain seq x y z
N PHE A 1 -3.21 23.53 3.42
CA PHE A 1 -2.39 22.50 3.99
C PHE A 1 -2.66 22.31 5.50
N LEU A 2 -2.18 23.21 6.38
CA LEU A 2 -2.31 23.09 7.85
C LEU A 2 -3.75 23.00 8.36
N ALA A 3 -4.72 23.63 7.70
CA ALA A 3 -6.13 23.57 8.09
C ALA A 3 -6.73 22.18 7.89
N ASN A 4 -6.42 21.52 6.78
CA ASN A 4 -6.89 20.15 6.49
C ASN A 4 -6.26 19.15 7.46
N ILE A 5 -4.95 19.25 7.71
CA ILE A 5 -4.25 18.42 8.70
C ILE A 5 -4.89 18.56 10.09
N SER A 6 -5.14 19.81 10.52
CA SER A 6 -5.75 20.06 11.83
C SER A 6 -7.13 19.41 11.95
N HIS A 7 -7.90 19.37 10.86
CA HIS A 7 -9.21 18.71 10.84
C HIS A 7 -9.08 17.19 10.89
N GLU A 8 -8.20 16.61 10.08
CA GLU A 8 -7.96 15.18 10.01
C GLU A 8 -7.39 14.60 11.34
N ILE A 9 -6.54 15.34 12.04
CA ILE A 9 -6.04 14.98 13.37
C ILE A 9 -7.15 15.12 14.43
N ARG A 10 -7.97 16.18 14.36
CA ARG A 10 -8.98 16.45 15.37
C ARG A 10 -10.06 15.37 15.44
N THR A 11 -10.48 14.84 14.30
CA THR A 11 -11.58 13.86 14.22
C THR A 11 -11.27 12.57 15.01
N PRO A 12 -10.17 11.83 14.76
CA PRO A 12 -9.84 10.65 15.55
C PRO A 12 -9.51 10.99 17.01
N LEU A 13 -8.91 12.15 17.29
CA LEU A 13 -8.63 12.59 18.66
C LEU A 13 -9.92 12.80 19.46
N HIS A 14 -10.94 13.46 18.90
CA HIS A 14 -12.25 13.57 19.53
C HIS A 14 -12.92 12.22 19.72
N GLY A 15 -12.76 11.28 18.76
CA GLY A 15 -13.24 9.92 18.91
C GLY A 15 -12.61 9.18 20.11
N ILE A 16 -11.30 9.30 20.26
CA ILE A 16 -10.57 8.73 21.43
C ILE A 16 -11.12 9.29 22.73
N MET A 17 -11.23 10.63 22.82
CA MET A 17 -11.70 11.31 24.02
C MET A 17 -13.15 10.92 24.37
N ALA A 18 -14.06 10.99 23.40
CA ALA A 18 -15.47 10.66 23.61
C ALA A 18 -15.70 9.21 24.05
N PHE A 19 -15.01 8.25 23.42
CA PHE A 19 -15.13 6.84 23.83
C PHE A 19 -14.43 6.54 25.15
N ALA A 20 -13.35 7.25 25.50
CA ALA A 20 -12.70 7.16 26.80
C ALA A 20 -13.63 7.70 27.91
N GLU A 21 -14.26 8.86 27.70
CA GLU A 21 -15.25 9.42 28.62
C GLU A 21 -16.43 8.48 28.83
N LEU A 22 -17.00 7.92 27.73
CA LEU A 22 -18.09 6.95 27.81
C LEU A 22 -17.67 5.66 28.55
N ALA A 23 -16.41 5.24 28.43
CA ALA A 23 -15.88 4.10 29.16
C ALA A 23 -15.74 4.38 30.65
N LEU A 24 -15.36 5.60 31.05
CA LEU A 24 -15.23 6.03 32.45
C LEU A 24 -16.58 6.20 33.14
N LEU A 25 -17.63 6.64 32.43
CA LEU A 25 -18.97 6.80 32.98
C LEU A 25 -19.65 5.48 33.35
N LYS A 26 -19.16 4.34 32.90
CA LYS A 26 -19.72 3.01 33.21
C LYS A 26 -18.90 2.29 34.28
N GLU A 27 -19.34 2.38 35.50
CA GLU A 27 -18.62 2.07 36.77
C GLU A 27 -17.99 0.68 36.94
N LYS A 28 -18.26 -0.35 36.15
CA LYS A 28 -17.73 -1.69 36.48
C LYS A 28 -17.00 -2.45 35.38
N THR A 29 -17.27 -2.24 34.12
CA THR A 29 -16.47 -2.84 33.01
C THR A 29 -16.80 -2.09 31.69
N PRO A 30 -15.89 -1.30 31.14
CA PRO A 30 -16.18 -0.63 29.88
C PRO A 30 -16.44 -1.68 28.80
N PRO A 31 -17.54 -1.57 28.02
CA PRO A 31 -17.81 -2.50 26.94
C PRO A 31 -16.63 -2.53 25.97
N HIS A 32 -16.17 -3.71 25.59
CA HIS A 32 -15.07 -3.91 24.64
C HIS A 32 -15.20 -3.07 23.35
N ARG A 33 -16.43 -2.69 22.99
CA ARG A 33 -16.71 -1.81 21.85
C ARG A 33 -16.05 -0.42 21.99
N TYR A 34 -16.00 0.16 23.18
CA TYR A 34 -15.37 1.47 23.41
C TYR A 34 -13.85 1.37 23.30
N LEU A 35 -13.25 0.31 23.87
CA LEU A 35 -11.83 0.06 23.76
C LEU A 35 -11.41 -0.19 22.31
N ARG A 36 -12.22 -0.94 21.55
CA ARG A 36 -11.99 -1.14 20.12
C ARG A 36 -12.07 0.17 19.34
N ALA A 37 -13.06 1.01 19.62
CA ALA A 37 -13.19 2.32 18.95
C ALA A 37 -12.01 3.26 19.28
N ILE A 38 -11.54 3.27 20.54
CA ILE A 38 -10.34 4.02 20.95
C ILE A 38 -9.12 3.51 20.16
N LEU A 39 -8.88 2.21 20.12
CA LEU A 39 -7.78 1.60 19.40
C LEU A 39 -7.83 1.92 17.89
N GLN A 40 -9.02 1.83 17.29
CA GLN A 40 -9.21 2.16 15.88
C GLN A 40 -8.90 3.63 15.59
N SER A 41 -9.42 4.55 16.43
CA SER A 41 -9.15 5.98 16.29
C SER A 41 -7.67 6.31 16.52
N SER A 42 -7.01 5.62 17.47
CA SER A 42 -5.56 5.81 17.72
C SER A 42 -4.70 5.34 16.54
N ARG A 43 -5.07 4.21 15.92
CA ARG A 43 -4.38 3.70 14.72
C ARG A 43 -4.55 4.65 13.54
N ALA A 44 -5.76 5.14 13.30
CA ALA A 44 -6.02 6.11 12.24
C ALA A 44 -5.23 7.41 12.45
N LEU A 45 -5.11 7.89 13.70
CA LEU A 45 -4.30 9.06 14.01
C LEU A 45 -2.80 8.81 13.75
N LEU A 46 -2.29 7.65 14.12
CA LEU A 46 -0.89 7.29 13.89
C LEU A 46 -0.58 7.20 12.38
N GLU A 47 -1.50 6.65 11.59
CA GLU A 47 -1.40 6.61 10.13
C GLU A 47 -1.31 8.01 9.53
N ILE A 48 -2.19 8.93 9.94
CA ILE A 48 -2.15 10.34 9.50
C ILE A 48 -0.81 10.99 9.83
N ILE A 49 -0.30 10.79 11.05
CA ILE A 49 0.98 11.36 11.47
C ILE A 49 2.13 10.80 10.64
N ASN A 50 2.15 9.49 10.39
CA ASN A 50 3.18 8.85 9.57
C ASN A 50 3.13 9.33 8.13
N ASP A 51 1.94 9.42 7.52
CA ASP A 51 1.74 9.97 6.19
C ASP A 51 2.31 11.40 6.07
N LEU A 52 2.03 12.22 7.08
CA LEU A 52 2.49 13.61 7.12
C LEU A 52 4.01 13.72 7.27
N LEU A 53 4.60 12.86 8.11
CA LEU A 53 6.05 12.77 8.27
C LEU A 53 6.71 12.28 6.98
N ASP A 54 6.13 11.31 6.27
CA ASP A 54 6.63 10.83 4.99
C ASP A 54 6.62 11.97 3.95
N VAL A 55 5.48 12.66 3.77
CA VAL A 55 5.39 13.82 2.86
C VAL A 55 6.43 14.89 3.22
N SER A 56 6.55 15.23 4.50
CA SER A 56 7.53 16.24 4.96
C SER A 56 8.97 15.84 4.68
N LYS A 57 9.34 14.56 4.90
CA LYS A 57 10.68 14.04 4.60
C LYS A 57 10.97 14.03 3.11
N ILE A 58 9.98 13.68 2.28
CA ILE A 58 10.13 13.65 0.81
C ILE A 58 10.30 15.07 0.29
N GLU A 59 9.43 16.02 0.69
CA GLU A 59 9.53 17.43 0.27
C GLU A 59 10.86 18.08 0.69
N ALA A 60 11.39 17.71 1.84
CA ALA A 60 12.70 18.19 2.31
C ALA A 60 13.90 17.46 1.65
N GLY A 61 13.68 16.43 0.84
CA GLY A 61 14.74 15.60 0.27
C GLY A 61 15.51 14.75 1.29
N HIS A 62 14.91 14.49 2.45
CA HIS A 62 15.51 13.75 3.55
C HIS A 62 15.10 12.28 3.63
N LEU A 63 14.24 11.82 2.70
CA LEU A 63 13.88 10.41 2.66
C LEU A 63 14.90 9.67 1.78
N GLU A 64 15.65 8.78 2.41
CA GLU A 64 16.59 7.88 1.74
C GLU A 64 15.91 6.51 1.56
N LEU A 65 16.01 5.94 0.36
CA LEU A 65 15.50 4.59 0.07
C LEU A 65 16.53 3.55 0.51
N GLU A 66 16.06 2.53 1.19
CA GLU A 66 16.88 1.39 1.57
C GLU A 66 17.25 0.56 0.33
N GLN A 67 18.49 0.03 0.32
CA GLN A 67 18.96 -0.90 -0.71
C GLN A 67 19.33 -2.22 -0.04
N ALA A 68 18.31 -2.99 0.32
CA ALA A 68 18.48 -4.27 1.01
C ALA A 68 17.92 -5.43 0.16
N PRO A 69 18.47 -6.64 0.27
CA PRO A 69 17.91 -7.82 -0.36
C PRO A 69 16.58 -8.21 0.30
N PHE A 70 15.58 -8.51 -0.52
CA PHE A 70 14.27 -8.97 -0.05
C PHE A 70 13.63 -9.96 -1.04
N MET A 71 12.59 -10.66 -0.57
CA MET A 71 11.77 -11.53 -1.39
C MET A 71 10.45 -10.83 -1.72
N LEU A 72 10.12 -10.75 -3.01
CA LEU A 72 8.89 -10.06 -3.46
C LEU A 72 7.62 -10.75 -2.97
N ASP A 73 7.62 -12.08 -2.92
CA ASP A 73 6.50 -12.87 -2.39
C ASP A 73 6.25 -12.60 -0.90
N ASP A 74 7.27 -12.34 -0.09
CA ASP A 74 7.07 -11.95 1.32
C ASP A 74 6.30 -10.63 1.43
N VAL A 75 6.65 -9.64 0.60
CA VAL A 75 5.96 -8.35 0.53
C VAL A 75 4.49 -8.53 0.12
N VAL A 76 4.24 -9.28 -0.95
CA VAL A 76 2.89 -9.52 -1.46
C VAL A 76 2.07 -10.33 -0.46
N HIS A 77 2.65 -11.37 0.11
CA HIS A 77 1.99 -12.21 1.12
C HIS A 77 1.56 -11.38 2.34
N HIS A 78 2.44 -10.49 2.82
CA HIS A 78 2.12 -9.61 3.95
C HIS A 78 0.93 -8.70 3.63
N VAL A 79 0.97 -8.00 2.49
CA VAL A 79 -0.12 -7.13 2.04
C VAL A 79 -1.44 -7.89 1.92
N CYS A 80 -1.41 -9.05 1.26
CA CYS A 80 -2.60 -9.86 1.06
C CYS A 80 -3.18 -10.39 2.37
N THR A 81 -2.34 -10.80 3.33
CA THR A 81 -2.79 -11.26 4.64
C THR A 81 -3.55 -10.17 5.40
N VAL A 82 -3.05 -8.94 5.37
CA VAL A 82 -3.71 -7.79 6.02
C VAL A 82 -5.00 -7.40 5.27
N ALA A 83 -4.94 -7.33 3.94
CA ALA A 83 -6.06 -6.92 3.11
C ALA A 83 -7.21 -7.96 3.12
N LEU A 84 -6.88 -9.25 3.14
CA LEU A 84 -7.85 -10.35 3.10
C LEU A 84 -8.85 -10.29 4.25
N HIS A 85 -8.38 -9.93 5.44
CA HIS A 85 -9.26 -9.78 6.60
C HIS A 85 -10.35 -8.72 6.36
N ASN A 86 -9.98 -7.57 5.82
CA ASN A 86 -10.89 -6.47 5.54
C ASN A 86 -11.79 -6.76 4.33
N ALA A 87 -11.23 -7.35 3.27
CA ALA A 87 -11.97 -7.75 2.08
C ALA A 87 -13.04 -8.80 2.44
N HIS A 88 -12.68 -9.84 3.19
CA HIS A 88 -13.62 -10.88 3.63
C HIS A 88 -14.74 -10.30 4.51
N ALA A 89 -14.43 -9.41 5.45
CA ALA A 89 -15.43 -8.71 6.27
C ALA A 89 -16.38 -7.85 5.43
N GLY A 90 -15.92 -7.31 4.30
CA GLY A 90 -16.70 -6.55 3.31
C GLY A 90 -17.44 -7.42 2.29
N GLY A 91 -17.27 -8.75 2.30
CA GLY A 91 -17.85 -9.64 1.28
C GLY A 91 -17.21 -9.45 -0.10
N ILE A 92 -15.93 -9.12 -0.16
CA ILE A 92 -15.17 -8.82 -1.37
C ILE A 92 -14.21 -9.98 -1.63
N GLU A 93 -14.13 -10.43 -2.88
CA GLU A 93 -13.16 -11.42 -3.31
C GLU A 93 -11.80 -10.75 -3.59
N LEU A 94 -10.71 -11.29 -3.02
CA LEU A 94 -9.34 -10.84 -3.28
C LEU A 94 -8.57 -11.95 -4.00
N VAL A 95 -8.11 -11.65 -5.21
CA VAL A 95 -7.33 -12.55 -6.06
C VAL A 95 -5.92 -11.97 -6.22
N VAL A 96 -4.91 -12.83 -6.17
CA VAL A 96 -3.51 -12.47 -6.44
C VAL A 96 -3.01 -13.32 -7.60
N ASP A 97 -2.48 -12.64 -8.60
CA ASP A 97 -1.93 -13.26 -9.80
C ASP A 97 -0.48 -12.79 -9.97
N MET A 98 0.46 -13.73 -9.86
CA MET A 98 1.89 -13.46 -10.05
C MET A 98 2.42 -14.32 -11.17
N ASP A 99 3.22 -13.71 -12.06
CA ASP A 99 3.91 -14.48 -13.10
C ASP A 99 4.86 -15.50 -12.45
N PRO A 100 4.68 -16.82 -12.69
CA PRO A 100 5.48 -17.86 -12.06
C PRO A 100 6.96 -17.82 -12.45
N ASN A 101 7.31 -17.12 -13.53
CA ASN A 101 8.69 -16.98 -14.00
C ASN A 101 9.35 -15.68 -13.50
N MET A 102 8.66 -14.90 -12.67
CA MET A 102 9.16 -13.64 -12.16
C MET A 102 10.35 -13.85 -11.21
N GLN A 103 11.33 -12.97 -11.32
CA GLN A 103 12.41 -12.88 -10.31
C GLN A 103 11.86 -12.31 -9.01
N ILE A 104 11.92 -13.10 -7.96
CA ILE A 104 11.36 -12.74 -6.64
C ILE A 104 12.44 -12.27 -5.66
N ALA A 105 13.71 -12.64 -5.89
CA ALA A 105 14.85 -12.23 -5.06
C ALA A 105 15.41 -10.91 -5.59
N LEU A 106 15.04 -9.81 -4.94
CA LEU A 106 15.29 -8.44 -5.39
C LEU A 106 16.12 -7.65 -4.37
N ILE A 107 16.65 -6.50 -4.81
CA ILE A 107 17.35 -5.52 -3.97
C ILE A 107 16.58 -4.20 -4.09
N GLY A 108 16.25 -3.60 -2.95
CA GLY A 108 15.52 -2.34 -2.88
C GLY A 108 14.90 -2.12 -1.51
N ASP A 109 13.93 -1.21 -1.44
CA ASP A 109 13.19 -0.89 -0.20
C ASP A 109 11.87 -1.66 -0.14
N ALA A 110 11.91 -2.82 0.51
CA ALA A 110 10.74 -3.67 0.70
C ALA A 110 9.62 -2.97 1.48
N GLY A 111 9.97 -2.13 2.46
CA GLY A 111 9.00 -1.40 3.28
C GLY A 111 8.22 -0.37 2.47
N ARG A 112 8.90 0.38 1.60
CA ARG A 112 8.26 1.35 0.72
C ARG A 112 7.45 0.69 -0.39
N LEU A 113 7.94 -0.40 -0.95
CA LEU A 113 7.16 -1.20 -1.91
C LEU A 113 5.87 -1.74 -1.26
N GLN A 114 5.98 -2.28 -0.05
CA GLN A 114 4.83 -2.74 0.73
C GLN A 114 3.84 -1.60 1.01
N GLN A 115 4.32 -0.40 1.35
CA GLN A 115 3.50 0.78 1.60
C GLN A 115 2.70 1.18 0.34
N ILE A 116 3.34 1.19 -0.84
CA ILE A 116 2.67 1.49 -2.11
C ILE A 116 1.54 0.48 -2.37
N ILE A 117 1.85 -0.82 -2.34
CA ILE A 117 0.87 -1.87 -2.64
C ILE A 117 -0.27 -1.84 -1.62
N MET A 118 0.03 -1.69 -0.32
CA MET A 118 -0.96 -1.60 0.75
C MET A 118 -1.91 -0.42 0.53
N ASN A 119 -1.41 0.76 0.20
CA ASN A 119 -2.24 1.94 -0.07
C ASN A 119 -3.20 1.72 -1.26
N LEU A 120 -2.72 1.09 -2.33
CA LEU A 120 -3.56 0.79 -3.49
C LEU A 120 -4.63 -0.27 -3.15
N VAL A 121 -4.25 -1.35 -2.47
CA VAL A 121 -5.17 -2.44 -2.10
C VAL A 121 -6.19 -1.98 -1.06
N THR A 122 -5.80 -1.19 -0.06
CA THR A 122 -6.76 -0.65 0.93
C THR A 122 -7.74 0.32 0.29
N ASN A 123 -7.32 1.10 -0.69
CA ASN A 123 -8.23 1.93 -1.50
C ASN A 123 -9.21 1.06 -2.29
N ALA A 124 -8.73 -0.01 -2.94
CA ALA A 124 -9.59 -0.94 -3.66
C ALA A 124 -10.65 -1.57 -2.73
N VAL A 125 -10.26 -2.06 -1.54
CA VAL A 125 -11.20 -2.59 -0.53
C VAL A 125 -12.22 -1.54 -0.09
N LYS A 126 -11.80 -0.30 0.09
CA LYS A 126 -12.64 0.80 0.55
C LYS A 126 -13.73 1.18 -0.46
N PHE A 127 -13.44 1.11 -1.76
CA PHE A 127 -14.34 1.57 -2.81
C PHE A 127 -15.05 0.43 -3.56
N THR A 128 -14.79 -0.82 -3.20
CA THR A 128 -15.51 -1.99 -3.73
C THR A 128 -16.62 -2.39 -2.76
N GLY A 129 -17.81 -2.59 -3.29
CA GLY A 129 -18.96 -3.06 -2.51
C GLY A 129 -18.98 -4.57 -2.32
N PRO A 130 -19.89 -5.07 -1.46
CA PRO A 130 -20.09 -6.52 -1.26
C PRO A 130 -20.42 -7.24 -2.58
N GLY A 131 -19.81 -8.42 -2.79
CA GLY A 131 -19.92 -9.21 -4.02
C GLY A 131 -18.97 -8.74 -5.13
N GLY A 132 -18.19 -7.67 -4.90
CA GLY A 132 -17.17 -7.22 -5.83
C GLY A 132 -15.86 -8.02 -5.71
N GLN A 133 -14.93 -7.73 -6.61
CA GLN A 133 -13.65 -8.42 -6.73
C GLN A 133 -12.50 -7.42 -6.79
N ILE A 134 -11.38 -7.79 -6.17
CA ILE A 134 -10.10 -7.08 -6.28
C ILE A 134 -9.08 -8.07 -6.81
N CYS A 135 -8.33 -7.67 -7.83
CA CYS A 135 -7.25 -8.47 -8.39
C CYS A 135 -5.92 -7.71 -8.30
N VAL A 136 -4.95 -8.29 -7.61
CA VAL A 136 -3.57 -7.80 -7.55
C VAL A 136 -2.73 -8.63 -8.51
N THR A 137 -2.27 -8.01 -9.61
CA THR A 137 -1.46 -8.70 -10.62
C THR A 137 -0.05 -8.14 -10.62
N LEU A 138 0.96 -9.01 -10.51
CA LEU A 138 2.36 -8.63 -10.63
C LEU A 138 2.96 -9.25 -11.89
N LYS A 139 3.66 -8.42 -12.67
CA LYS A 139 4.36 -8.82 -13.89
C LYS A 139 5.78 -8.32 -13.89
N GLN A 140 6.65 -9.05 -14.58
CA GLN A 140 8.00 -8.62 -14.84
C GLN A 140 8.14 -8.14 -16.29
N GLY A 141 8.74 -6.97 -16.47
CA GLY A 141 9.13 -6.42 -17.76
C GLY A 141 10.64 -6.23 -17.85
N HIS A 142 11.08 -5.76 -19.00
CA HIS A 142 12.46 -5.30 -19.19
C HIS A 142 12.59 -3.90 -18.60
N ALA A 143 13.62 -3.67 -17.77
CA ALA A 143 13.94 -2.35 -17.27
C ALA A 143 14.85 -1.61 -18.25
N GLU A 144 14.55 -0.33 -18.49
CA GLU A 144 15.44 0.55 -19.24
C GLU A 144 16.68 0.95 -18.42
N PRO A 145 17.81 1.31 -19.08
CA PRO A 145 18.99 1.80 -18.39
C PRO A 145 18.68 3.08 -17.59
N LEU A 146 19.14 3.14 -16.34
CA LEU A 146 19.04 4.34 -15.50
C LEU A 146 20.35 5.16 -15.55
N PRO A 147 20.29 6.49 -15.45
CA PRO A 147 21.48 7.36 -15.54
C PRO A 147 22.50 7.17 -14.41
N SER A 148 22.12 6.58 -13.27
CA SER A 148 22.98 6.40 -12.11
C SER A 148 23.10 4.93 -11.74
N ASP A 149 24.01 4.21 -12.41
CA ASP A 149 24.09 2.76 -12.32
C ASP A 149 24.89 2.24 -11.14
N THR A 150 24.22 1.91 -10.06
CA THR A 150 24.71 1.00 -9.03
C THR A 150 24.36 -0.47 -9.31
N CYS A 151 23.47 -0.73 -10.28
CA CYS A 151 23.01 -2.06 -10.67
C CYS A 151 23.50 -2.45 -12.08
N PRO A 152 24.19 -3.58 -12.26
CA PRO A 152 24.53 -4.09 -13.58
C PRO A 152 23.27 -4.26 -14.44
N GLU A 153 23.31 -3.78 -15.68
CA GLU A 153 22.17 -3.77 -16.63
C GLU A 153 21.53 -5.16 -16.78
N GLN A 154 22.32 -6.22 -16.75
CA GLN A 154 21.88 -7.62 -16.87
C GLN A 154 21.08 -8.14 -15.66
N ARG A 155 21.05 -7.40 -14.55
CA ARG A 155 20.32 -7.76 -13.34
C ARG A 155 19.16 -6.83 -13.03
N ARG A 156 18.82 -5.96 -13.94
CA ARG A 156 17.72 -5.02 -13.75
C ARG A 156 16.44 -5.61 -14.31
N VAL A 157 15.38 -5.55 -13.52
CA VAL A 157 14.03 -5.98 -13.90
C VAL A 157 13.04 -4.85 -13.61
N GLN A 158 12.03 -4.74 -14.45
CA GLN A 158 10.89 -3.87 -14.21
C GLN A 158 9.80 -4.66 -13.50
N ILE A 159 9.46 -4.28 -12.29
CA ILE A 159 8.32 -4.85 -11.58
C ILE A 159 7.11 -3.96 -11.86
N ILE A 160 6.05 -4.57 -12.39
CA ILE A 160 4.80 -3.89 -12.71
C ILE A 160 3.71 -4.51 -11.85
N CYS A 161 3.04 -3.67 -11.07
CA CYS A 161 1.92 -4.08 -10.21
C CYS A 161 0.63 -3.40 -10.68
N PHE A 162 -0.43 -4.18 -10.82
CA PHE A 162 -1.78 -3.72 -11.11
C PHE A 162 -2.67 -4.09 -9.92
N VAL A 163 -3.43 -3.13 -9.43
CA VAL A 163 -4.49 -3.34 -8.46
C VAL A 163 -5.80 -2.95 -9.13
N ARG A 164 -6.56 -3.94 -9.57
CA ARG A 164 -7.84 -3.75 -10.22
C ARG A 164 -8.97 -4.03 -9.23
N ASP A 165 -9.95 -3.16 -9.21
CA ASP A 165 -11.18 -3.31 -8.45
C ASP A 165 -12.41 -3.24 -9.35
N THR A 166 -13.52 -3.81 -8.90
CA THR A 166 -14.86 -3.71 -9.53
C THR A 166 -15.76 -2.76 -8.74
N GLY A 167 -15.17 -1.70 -8.19
CA GLY A 167 -15.87 -0.74 -7.36
C GLY A 167 -16.63 0.33 -8.15
N VAL A 168 -16.86 1.46 -7.49
CA VAL A 168 -17.65 2.57 -8.04
C VAL A 168 -17.00 3.27 -9.23
N GLY A 169 -15.71 3.05 -9.47
CA GLY A 169 -14.94 3.76 -10.49
C GLY A 169 -14.79 5.25 -10.21
N ILE A 170 -14.12 5.95 -11.11
CA ILE A 170 -13.76 7.36 -10.97
C ILE A 170 -14.15 8.10 -12.26
N ALA A 171 -14.81 9.24 -12.12
CA ALA A 171 -15.17 10.06 -13.25
C ALA A 171 -13.91 10.74 -13.88
N PRO A 172 -13.86 10.88 -15.23
CA PRO A 172 -12.67 11.36 -15.94
C PRO A 172 -12.16 12.71 -15.46
N GLU A 173 -13.05 13.60 -15.03
CA GLU A 173 -12.67 14.93 -14.51
C GLU A 173 -11.83 14.90 -13.25
N PHE A 174 -11.85 13.78 -12.48
CA PHE A 174 -11.07 13.64 -11.25
C PHE A 174 -9.74 12.92 -11.44
N LEU A 175 -9.54 12.18 -12.54
CA LEU A 175 -8.33 11.36 -12.75
C LEU A 175 -7.04 12.16 -12.63
N GLY A 176 -7.00 13.37 -13.21
CA GLY A 176 -5.81 14.24 -13.17
C GLY A 176 -5.48 14.83 -11.79
N GLN A 177 -6.38 14.67 -10.81
CA GLN A 177 -6.23 15.25 -9.46
C GLN A 177 -5.97 14.20 -8.36
N LEU A 178 -6.09 12.90 -8.68
CA LEU A 178 -6.03 11.81 -7.70
C LEU A 178 -4.73 11.72 -6.90
N PHE A 179 -3.63 12.08 -7.54
CA PHE A 179 -2.29 12.05 -6.94
C PHE A 179 -1.88 13.38 -6.30
N GLN A 180 -2.81 14.36 -6.23
CA GLN A 180 -2.56 15.62 -5.53
C GLN A 180 -2.82 15.46 -4.03
N PRO A 181 -2.00 16.04 -3.16
CA PRO A 181 -2.18 15.92 -1.72
C PRO A 181 -3.54 16.50 -1.28
N PHE A 182 -4.21 15.81 -0.34
CA PHE A 182 -5.51 16.20 0.24
C PHE A 182 -6.68 16.29 -0.74
N ARG A 183 -6.56 15.75 -1.94
CA ARG A 183 -7.67 15.66 -2.88
C ARG A 183 -8.48 14.39 -2.65
N GLN A 184 -9.80 14.57 -2.64
CA GLN A 184 -10.79 13.50 -2.52
C GLN A 184 -11.87 13.76 -3.55
N VAL A 185 -12.31 12.69 -4.22
CA VAL A 185 -13.24 12.78 -5.38
C VAL A 185 -14.63 13.26 -4.97
N ASP A 186 -15.09 12.98 -3.71
CA ASP A 186 -16.43 13.35 -3.26
C ASP A 186 -16.52 13.65 -1.76
N ALA A 187 -17.11 14.79 -1.41
CA ALA A 187 -17.49 15.14 -0.03
C ALA A 187 -18.63 14.24 0.52
N SER A 188 -19.36 13.49 -0.32
CA SER A 188 -20.42 12.58 0.10
C SER A 188 -19.91 11.18 0.49
N THR A 189 -18.86 10.71 -0.16
CA THR A 189 -18.14 9.45 0.17
C THR A 189 -17.27 9.59 1.40
N THR A 190 -16.80 10.79 1.73
CA THR A 190 -16.02 11.11 2.93
C THR A 190 -16.74 10.76 4.23
N ARG A 191 -18.05 10.94 4.29
CA ARG A 191 -18.86 10.60 5.48
C ARG A 191 -18.95 9.10 5.77
N ARG A 192 -18.73 8.25 4.78
CA ARG A 192 -18.81 6.78 4.92
C ARG A 192 -17.45 6.09 5.02
N HIS A 193 -16.41 6.63 4.38
CA HIS A 193 -15.16 5.88 4.19
C HIS A 193 -13.89 6.64 4.55
N GLY A 194 -13.93 7.85 5.11
CA GLY A 194 -12.77 8.62 5.62
C GLY A 194 -11.41 8.38 4.93
N GLY A 195 -10.46 9.29 5.04
CA GLY A 195 -9.10 9.09 4.53
C GLY A 195 -8.38 10.42 4.45
N THR A 196 -7.05 10.41 4.54
CA THR A 196 -6.22 11.62 4.55
C THR A 196 -6.14 12.33 3.21
N GLY A 197 -6.39 11.61 2.12
CA GLY A 197 -6.09 12.07 0.76
C GLY A 197 -4.58 12.20 0.50
N LEU A 198 -3.74 11.63 1.38
CA LEU A 198 -2.28 11.62 1.24
C LEU A 198 -1.76 10.31 0.63
N GLY A 199 -2.44 9.20 0.84
CA GLY A 199 -1.93 7.88 0.45
C GLY A 199 -1.53 7.78 -1.02
N LEU A 200 -2.37 8.24 -1.97
CA LEU A 200 -2.02 8.21 -3.40
C LEU A 200 -0.90 9.20 -3.75
N CYS A 201 -0.84 10.36 -3.11
CA CYS A 201 0.25 11.31 -3.27
C CYS A 201 1.58 10.70 -2.81
N ILE A 202 1.59 10.03 -1.65
CA ILE A 202 2.76 9.30 -1.14
C ILE A 202 3.16 8.18 -2.10
N CYS A 203 2.20 7.39 -2.62
CA CYS A 203 2.48 6.37 -3.62
C CYS A 203 3.22 6.95 -4.82
N ARG A 204 2.73 8.07 -5.37
CA ARG A 204 3.37 8.73 -6.51
C ARG A 204 4.79 9.17 -6.19
N GLN A 205 4.99 9.86 -5.08
CA GLN A 205 6.31 10.33 -4.66
C GLN A 205 7.30 9.17 -4.43
N LEU A 206 6.87 8.09 -3.75
CA LEU A 206 7.70 6.91 -3.55
C LEU A 206 8.05 6.22 -4.86
N VAL A 207 7.09 6.05 -5.77
CA VAL A 207 7.33 5.45 -7.10
C VAL A 207 8.29 6.31 -7.92
N GLU A 208 8.14 7.65 -7.93
CA GLU A 208 9.05 8.57 -8.60
C GLU A 208 10.47 8.51 -7.99
N MET A 209 10.62 8.43 -6.67
CA MET A 209 11.91 8.23 -6.00
C MET A 209 12.56 6.88 -6.33
N MET A 210 11.74 5.85 -6.59
CA MET A 210 12.19 4.53 -7.07
C MET A 210 12.42 4.51 -8.58
N HIS A 211 12.43 5.67 -9.25
CA HIS A 211 12.60 5.81 -10.70
C HIS A 211 11.53 5.09 -11.52
N GLY A 212 10.33 4.99 -11.00
CA GLY A 212 9.18 4.34 -11.62
C GLY A 212 8.12 5.31 -12.09
N GLU A 213 7.00 4.73 -12.52
CA GLU A 213 5.80 5.45 -12.94
C GLU A 213 4.55 4.86 -12.27
N ILE A 214 3.57 5.71 -11.98
CA ILE A 214 2.26 5.30 -11.45
C ILE A 214 1.16 5.93 -12.30
N TRP A 215 0.12 5.12 -12.62
CA TRP A 215 -1.02 5.58 -13.41
C TRP A 215 -2.32 4.94 -12.94
N VAL A 216 -3.43 5.39 -13.49
CA VAL A 216 -4.76 4.90 -13.20
C VAL A 216 -5.62 4.88 -14.45
N GLU A 217 -6.39 3.82 -14.62
CA GLU A 217 -7.46 3.68 -15.60
C GLU A 217 -8.74 3.39 -14.82
N SER A 218 -9.82 4.12 -15.12
CA SER A 218 -11.07 3.94 -14.38
C SER A 218 -12.27 4.36 -15.22
N GLU A 219 -13.37 3.65 -15.01
CA GLU A 219 -14.66 3.94 -15.61
C GLU A 219 -15.74 3.92 -14.52
N PRO A 220 -16.60 4.96 -14.43
CA PRO A 220 -17.66 5.04 -13.45
C PRO A 220 -18.58 3.81 -13.48
N ASN A 221 -18.83 3.22 -12.31
CA ASN A 221 -19.64 2.02 -12.08
C ASN A 221 -19.11 0.72 -12.71
N VAL A 222 -17.90 0.71 -13.24
CA VAL A 222 -17.20 -0.48 -13.73
C VAL A 222 -16.07 -0.87 -12.80
N GLY A 223 -15.30 0.13 -12.30
CA GLY A 223 -14.19 -0.05 -11.39
C GLY A 223 -12.95 0.74 -11.79
N SER A 224 -11.84 0.48 -11.09
CA SER A 224 -10.58 1.16 -11.33
C SER A 224 -9.42 0.15 -11.43
N THR A 225 -8.39 0.53 -12.15
CA THR A 225 -7.10 -0.15 -12.18
C THR A 225 -6.01 0.86 -11.86
N PHE A 226 -5.48 0.77 -10.67
CA PHE A 226 -4.26 1.50 -10.31
C PHE A 226 -3.06 0.64 -10.64
N ALA A 227 -2.06 1.22 -11.28
CA ALA A 227 -0.87 0.49 -11.65
C ALA A 227 0.39 1.33 -11.39
N PHE A 228 1.47 0.65 -11.06
CA PHE A 228 2.79 1.26 -11.02
C PHE A 228 3.84 0.32 -11.61
N SER A 229 4.94 0.91 -12.06
CA SER A 229 6.12 0.19 -12.50
C SER A 229 7.36 0.76 -11.84
N ILE A 230 8.25 -0.10 -11.35
CA ILE A 230 9.53 0.30 -10.74
C ILE A 230 10.67 -0.59 -11.24
N PRO A 231 11.84 -0.02 -11.55
CA PRO A 231 13.03 -0.79 -11.83
C PRO A 231 13.68 -1.25 -10.52
N LEU A 232 14.01 -2.53 -10.42
CA LEU A 232 14.72 -3.12 -9.27
C LEU A 232 15.89 -3.97 -9.75
N CYS A 233 16.88 -4.18 -8.89
CA CYS A 233 17.95 -5.14 -9.15
C CYS A 233 17.56 -6.52 -8.64
N THR A 234 17.90 -7.57 -9.40
CA THR A 234 17.86 -8.93 -8.89
C THR A 234 19.05 -9.17 -7.98
N GLN A 235 18.87 -10.02 -6.97
CA GLN A 235 20.02 -10.50 -6.19
C GLN A 235 20.99 -11.26 -7.13
N PRO A 236 22.31 -11.18 -6.88
CA PRO A 236 23.25 -12.03 -7.59
C PRO A 236 22.84 -13.48 -7.36
N ASP A 237 22.81 -14.27 -8.43
CA ASP A 237 22.68 -15.70 -8.30
C ASP A 237 23.72 -16.18 -7.29
N SER A 238 23.28 -16.43 -6.08
CA SER A 238 24.07 -17.18 -5.13
C SER A 238 24.13 -18.57 -5.74
N GLY A 239 25.19 -18.84 -6.48
CA GLY A 239 25.53 -20.18 -6.98
C GLY A 239 25.79 -21.13 -5.81
N ALA A 240 24.83 -21.28 -4.97
CA ALA A 240 24.72 -22.26 -3.93
C ALA A 240 23.85 -23.38 -4.48
N THR A 241 24.47 -24.21 -5.30
CA THR A 241 24.19 -25.63 -5.16
C THR A 241 24.38 -25.91 -3.66
N ALA A 242 23.29 -25.91 -2.90
CA ALA A 242 23.27 -26.58 -1.61
C ALA A 242 23.55 -28.04 -1.93
N GLN A 243 24.82 -28.42 -1.94
CA GLN A 243 25.23 -29.81 -1.86
C GLN A 243 24.65 -30.32 -0.54
N LEU A 244 23.55 -31.03 -0.64
CA LEU A 244 23.11 -31.88 0.46
C LEU A 244 24.33 -32.68 0.92
N PRO A 245 24.64 -32.69 2.23
CA PRO A 245 25.71 -33.53 2.75
C PRO A 245 25.42 -34.98 2.31
N PRO A 246 26.45 -35.72 1.90
CA PRO A 246 26.27 -37.13 1.52
C PRO A 246 25.65 -37.90 2.68
N PRO A 247 24.74 -38.82 2.42
CA PRO A 247 24.13 -39.65 3.46
C PRO A 247 25.22 -40.38 4.26
N PRO A 248 25.07 -40.52 5.60
CA PRO A 248 26.05 -41.20 6.41
C PRO A 248 26.23 -42.65 5.91
N ALA A 249 27.47 -43.09 5.72
CA ALA A 249 27.81 -44.45 5.38
C ALA A 249 27.20 -45.38 6.42
N GLN A 250 26.35 -46.29 5.98
CA GLN A 250 25.83 -47.35 6.84
C GLN A 250 26.96 -48.32 7.17
N PRO A 251 26.99 -48.86 8.41
CA PRO A 251 28.04 -49.81 8.85
C PRO A 251 27.93 -51.19 8.20
#